data_cb7645fa334e7a0855ccef8105f6900b
#
_entry.id   cb7645fa334e7a0855ccef8105f6900b
#
_cell.length_a   1.000
_cell.length_b   1.000
_cell.length_c   1.000
_cell.angle_alpha   90.00
_cell.angle_beta   90.00
_cell.angle_gamma   90.00
#
_symmetry.space_group_name_H-M   'P 1'
#
loop_
_entity.id
_entity.type
_entity.pdbx_description
1 polymer ?
#
loop_
_entity_poly.entity_id
_entity_poly.type
_entity_poly.pdbx_seq_one_letter_code
_entity_poly.pdbx_strand_id
1 'polypeptide(L)'
;MERIGNDMLIKCPECDLQVSDRAFACPHCGYPLKEQPKPVRKSSRKRRRLPNGFGQISELKGRNLRKPFRAMVTVGKTPKGKPICKLLKPEAFFETYNDAYAALVEYNRNPYDLDDSMTMSELYEKWKEDYVNSGKKLESLRAQSYAWRYCGPLYDMMVKEVRPRHIQGCVENASAIIDGMEREASANTKNKVKSVLNLMFDYAVQHELTDKNYSRMVKLPISLQRELREKEEHHTPYTEEEMMKIWNSIGIVDYVDILLIQCYSGWRPGEIGLIKIKDVNLDDWSYTGGIKTEAGRNRTVPIHSRIRELVRERHNEAIKVNREYLFNYRDKEGRYSQITYRRYQSIVNNIKKALNLDPDH
;
A
#
# COMPACT_ATOMS: atom_id res chain seq x y z
N MET A 1 -22.63 -23.98 90.58
CA MET A 1 -22.75 -23.66 89.10
C MET A 1 -24.18 -23.17 88.87
N GLU A 2 -24.38 -21.89 88.77
CA GLU A 2 -25.69 -21.32 88.42
C GLU A 2 -25.85 -21.24 86.92
N ARG A 3 -26.99 -21.69 86.41
CA ARG A 3 -27.34 -21.62 84.99
C ARG A 3 -28.23 -20.38 84.75
N ILE A 4 -27.77 -19.44 83.95
CA ILE A 4 -28.64 -18.42 83.42
C ILE A 4 -28.73 -18.69 81.91
N GLY A 5 -29.83 -19.29 81.47
CA GLY A 5 -29.99 -19.70 80.08
C GLY A 5 -29.13 -20.92 79.71
N ASN A 6 -28.80 -21.08 78.35
CA ASN A 6 -27.99 -22.19 77.87
C ASN A 6 -26.46 -21.97 78.02
N ASP A 7 -26.00 -20.92 78.69
CA ASP A 7 -24.59 -20.61 78.85
C ASP A 7 -24.11 -21.05 80.26
N MET A 8 -23.01 -21.77 80.28
CA MET A 8 -22.33 -22.08 81.55
C MET A 8 -21.40 -20.92 81.93
N LEU A 9 -21.51 -20.51 83.22
CA LEU A 9 -20.58 -19.51 83.73
C LEU A 9 -19.37 -20.23 84.35
N ILE A 10 -18.19 -19.76 83.97
CA ILE A 10 -16.92 -20.22 84.55
C ILE A 10 -16.23 -19.04 85.22
N LYS A 11 -15.35 -19.33 86.20
CA LYS A 11 -14.54 -18.33 86.83
C LYS A 11 -13.34 -17.99 85.99
N CYS A 12 -13.07 -16.71 85.79
CA CYS A 12 -11.89 -16.27 85.14
C CYS A 12 -10.63 -16.62 85.92
N PRO A 13 -9.58 -17.24 85.37
CA PRO A 13 -8.39 -17.65 86.10
C PRO A 13 -7.59 -16.48 86.66
N GLU A 14 -7.77 -15.27 86.16
CA GLU A 14 -7.01 -14.08 86.57
C GLU A 14 -7.73 -13.20 87.57
N CYS A 15 -9.03 -12.94 87.41
CA CYS A 15 -9.74 -11.99 88.23
C CYS A 15 -10.86 -12.64 89.07
N ASP A 16 -11.06 -13.98 89.04
CA ASP A 16 -12.04 -14.80 89.76
C ASP A 16 -13.53 -14.44 89.51
N LEU A 17 -13.82 -13.48 88.65
CA LEU A 17 -15.16 -13.06 88.25
C LEU A 17 -15.81 -14.08 87.30
N GLN A 18 -17.13 -14.23 87.44
CA GLN A 18 -17.88 -15.15 86.57
C GLN A 18 -17.97 -14.60 85.15
N VAL A 19 -17.66 -15.44 84.16
CA VAL A 19 -17.68 -15.12 82.72
C VAL A 19 -18.31 -16.31 81.97
N SER A 20 -18.92 -16.02 80.80
CA SER A 20 -19.46 -17.06 79.95
C SER A 20 -18.33 -17.98 79.40
N ASP A 21 -18.55 -19.27 79.39
CA ASP A 21 -17.66 -20.29 78.84
C ASP A 21 -17.45 -20.15 77.39
N ARG A 22 -18.27 -19.31 76.70
CA ARG A 22 -18.16 -19.00 75.30
C ARG A 22 -17.32 -17.74 75.01
N ALA A 23 -17.00 -16.94 76.03
CA ALA A 23 -16.21 -15.70 75.86
C ALA A 23 -14.79 -16.03 75.40
N PHE A 24 -14.27 -15.32 74.42
CA PHE A 24 -12.87 -15.42 73.93
C PHE A 24 -11.88 -14.77 74.90
N ALA A 25 -12.32 -13.72 75.58
CA ALA A 25 -11.56 -13.03 76.62
C ALA A 25 -12.48 -12.62 77.72
N CYS A 26 -11.94 -12.51 78.95
CA CYS A 26 -12.66 -12.00 80.11
C CYS A 26 -13.10 -10.58 79.92
N PRO A 27 -14.40 -10.21 80.06
CA PRO A 27 -14.87 -8.84 79.84
C PRO A 27 -14.41 -7.90 80.98
N HIS A 28 -13.92 -8.43 82.11
CA HIS A 28 -13.55 -7.69 83.33
C HIS A 28 -12.04 -7.32 83.33
N CYS A 29 -11.17 -8.29 82.97
CA CYS A 29 -9.70 -8.06 83.01
C CYS A 29 -8.98 -8.32 81.68
N GLY A 30 -9.70 -8.73 80.60
CA GLY A 30 -9.10 -8.96 79.31
C GLY A 30 -8.33 -10.27 79.16
N TYR A 31 -8.29 -11.15 80.20
CA TYR A 31 -7.60 -12.46 80.17
C TYR A 31 -8.14 -13.34 79.02
N PRO A 32 -7.31 -13.91 78.11
CA PRO A 32 -7.75 -14.76 77.02
C PRO A 32 -8.25 -16.12 77.54
N LEU A 33 -9.55 -16.39 77.45
CA LEU A 33 -10.18 -17.60 77.87
C LEU A 33 -10.14 -18.72 76.81
N LYS A 34 -9.94 -18.37 75.57
CA LYS A 34 -9.78 -19.31 74.45
C LYS A 34 -8.64 -18.86 73.57
N GLU A 35 -7.86 -19.79 73.02
CA GLU A 35 -6.87 -19.49 72.00
C GLU A 35 -7.60 -19.04 70.72
N GLN A 36 -7.27 -17.85 70.26
CA GLN A 36 -7.75 -17.39 68.93
C GLN A 36 -7.18 -18.31 67.86
N PRO A 37 -8.00 -18.87 66.94
CA PRO A 37 -7.48 -19.64 65.84
C PRO A 37 -6.58 -18.77 65.04
N LYS A 38 -5.28 -19.09 64.92
CA LYS A 38 -4.33 -18.40 64.07
C LYS A 38 -4.89 -18.37 62.65
N PRO A 39 -4.93 -17.21 61.98
CA PRO A 39 -5.44 -17.15 60.60
C PRO A 39 -4.61 -18.11 59.75
N VAL A 40 -5.26 -19.13 59.22
CA VAL A 40 -4.63 -20.06 58.26
C VAL A 40 -4.25 -19.27 57.04
N ARG A 41 -2.97 -18.86 56.97
CA ARG A 41 -2.39 -18.27 55.74
C ARG A 41 -2.55 -19.35 54.65
N LYS A 42 -3.54 -19.20 53.74
CA LYS A 42 -3.61 -19.96 52.52
C LYS A 42 -2.27 -19.78 51.83
N SER A 43 -1.39 -20.78 51.87
CA SER A 43 -0.15 -20.79 51.11
C SER A 43 -0.54 -20.73 49.66
N SER A 44 -0.55 -19.56 49.05
CA SER A 44 -0.64 -19.45 47.60
C SER A 44 0.60 -20.18 47.10
N ARG A 45 0.44 -21.39 46.58
CA ARG A 45 1.52 -22.08 45.84
C ARG A 45 1.99 -21.10 44.80
N LYS A 46 3.17 -20.49 45.00
CA LYS A 46 3.80 -19.57 43.99
C LYS A 46 3.96 -20.38 42.73
N ARG A 47 3.22 -19.99 41.70
CA ARG A 47 3.37 -20.59 40.35
C ARG A 47 4.84 -20.52 39.96
N ARG A 48 5.39 -21.57 39.33
CA ARG A 48 6.76 -21.58 38.80
C ARG A 48 6.95 -20.39 37.87
N ARG A 49 8.07 -19.71 38.00
CA ARG A 49 8.48 -18.65 37.03
C ARG A 49 8.70 -19.29 35.65
N LEU A 50 8.17 -18.63 34.62
CA LEU A 50 8.44 -19.02 33.26
C LEU A 50 9.92 -18.74 32.90
N PRO A 51 10.55 -19.50 32.00
CA PRO A 51 11.89 -19.25 31.53
C PRO A 51 12.03 -17.83 30.95
N ASN A 52 13.25 -17.28 30.98
CA ASN A 52 13.54 -15.99 30.36
C ASN A 52 13.27 -16.06 28.85
N GLY A 53 12.50 -15.09 28.33
CA GLY A 53 12.12 -15.03 26.92
C GLY A 53 10.87 -15.83 26.55
N PHE A 54 10.38 -16.72 27.45
CA PHE A 54 9.21 -17.56 27.16
C PHE A 54 7.90 -16.76 27.04
N GLY A 55 7.84 -15.57 27.63
CA GLY A 55 6.64 -14.73 27.74
C GLY A 55 6.16 -14.60 29.17
N GLN A 56 5.03 -13.98 29.37
CA GLN A 56 4.42 -13.80 30.68
C GLN A 56 2.92 -14.03 30.66
N ILE A 57 2.38 -14.57 31.75
CA ILE A 57 0.95 -14.72 32.00
C ILE A 57 0.60 -13.85 33.20
N SER A 58 -0.37 -12.95 33.06
CA SER A 58 -0.87 -12.08 34.11
C SER A 58 -2.36 -12.30 34.32
N GLU A 59 -2.77 -12.37 35.58
CA GLU A 59 -4.17 -12.43 35.96
C GLU A 59 -4.72 -11.02 36.19
N LEU A 60 -5.78 -10.67 35.50
CA LEU A 60 -6.43 -9.37 35.58
C LEU A 60 -7.36 -9.41 36.83
N LYS A 61 -7.02 -8.62 37.87
CA LYS A 61 -7.78 -8.53 39.12
C LYS A 61 -8.80 -7.38 39.03
N GLY A 62 -9.90 -7.51 39.77
CA GLY A 62 -10.84 -6.42 40.03
C GLY A 62 -12.13 -6.42 39.22
N ARG A 63 -12.38 -7.43 38.36
CA ARG A 63 -13.66 -7.63 37.65
C ARG A 63 -13.94 -9.12 37.50
N ASN A 64 -15.23 -9.52 37.50
CA ASN A 64 -15.63 -10.89 37.13
C ASN A 64 -15.45 -11.05 35.60
N LEU A 65 -14.22 -11.29 35.15
CA LEU A 65 -13.91 -11.51 33.76
C LEU A 65 -14.05 -13.00 33.42
N ARG A 66 -14.71 -13.29 32.30
CA ARG A 66 -14.80 -14.66 31.77
C ARG A 66 -13.43 -15.24 31.41
N LYS A 67 -12.51 -14.35 30.89
CA LYS A 67 -11.15 -14.72 30.51
C LYS A 67 -10.14 -13.84 31.26
N PRO A 68 -9.80 -14.13 32.51
CA PRO A 68 -8.97 -13.29 33.36
C PRO A 68 -7.47 -13.43 33.10
N PHE A 69 -7.01 -14.46 32.40
CA PHE A 69 -5.57 -14.69 32.16
C PHE A 69 -5.13 -14.11 30.83
N ARG A 70 -4.19 -13.19 30.91
CA ARG A 70 -3.60 -12.53 29.76
C ARG A 70 -2.20 -13.08 29.47
N ALA A 71 -2.00 -13.61 28.25
CA ALA A 71 -0.70 -14.06 27.75
C ALA A 71 -0.02 -12.97 26.90
N MET A 72 1.27 -12.76 27.16
CA MET A 72 2.13 -11.82 26.42
C MET A 72 3.47 -12.47 26.13
N VAL A 73 4.08 -12.12 24.99
CA VAL A 73 5.43 -12.56 24.61
C VAL A 73 6.38 -11.38 24.55
N THR A 74 7.67 -11.63 24.83
CA THR A 74 8.71 -10.62 24.77
C THR A 74 9.28 -10.59 23.35
N VAL A 75 9.06 -9.49 22.64
CA VAL A 75 9.52 -9.32 21.24
C VAL A 75 10.84 -8.54 21.12
N GLY A 76 11.36 -7.97 22.21
CA GLY A 76 12.60 -7.23 22.22
C GLY A 76 12.89 -6.63 23.59
N LYS A 77 13.94 -5.78 23.64
CA LYS A 77 14.29 -4.98 24.84
C LYS A 77 14.47 -3.53 24.45
N THR A 78 14.04 -2.63 25.30
CA THR A 78 14.33 -1.21 25.17
C THR A 78 15.84 -0.94 25.33
N PRO A 79 16.36 0.23 24.88
CA PRO A 79 17.77 0.60 25.10
C PRO A 79 18.18 0.58 26.59
N LYS A 80 17.22 0.70 27.51
CA LYS A 80 17.42 0.59 28.96
C LYS A 80 17.26 -0.85 29.50
N GLY A 81 17.24 -1.87 28.64
CA GLY A 81 17.16 -3.29 28.99
C GLY A 81 15.80 -3.80 29.45
N LYS A 82 14.73 -2.97 29.44
CA LYS A 82 13.38 -3.41 29.79
C LYS A 82 12.75 -4.22 28.65
N PRO A 83 12.06 -5.38 28.94
CA PRO A 83 11.41 -6.18 27.91
C PRO A 83 10.25 -5.39 27.24
N ILE A 84 10.17 -5.46 25.93
CA ILE A 84 9.02 -5.01 25.14
C ILE A 84 8.14 -6.23 24.97
N CYS A 85 6.92 -6.19 25.54
CA CYS A 85 5.98 -7.30 25.48
C CYS A 85 4.80 -6.97 24.58
N LYS A 86 4.40 -7.93 23.73
CA LYS A 86 3.19 -7.87 22.90
C LYS A 86 2.19 -8.92 23.37
N LEU A 87 0.91 -8.65 23.15
CA LEU A 87 -0.16 -9.62 23.39
C LEU A 87 0.01 -10.82 22.46
N LEU A 88 -0.21 -12.03 22.99
CA LEU A 88 -0.23 -13.23 22.15
C LEU A 88 -1.40 -13.14 21.17
N LYS A 89 -1.24 -13.63 19.96
CA LYS A 89 -2.27 -13.73 18.94
C LYS A 89 -2.40 -15.19 18.45
N PRO A 90 -3.53 -15.60 17.89
CA PRO A 90 -4.75 -14.85 17.64
C PRO A 90 -5.56 -14.53 18.90
N GLU A 91 -5.30 -15.21 20.04
CA GLU A 91 -5.99 -15.01 21.29
C GLU A 91 -5.00 -14.68 22.42
N ALA A 92 -5.27 -13.60 23.16
CA ALA A 92 -4.43 -13.12 24.25
C ALA A 92 -5.03 -13.33 25.63
N PHE A 93 -6.33 -13.61 25.73
CA PHE A 93 -7.06 -13.72 26.99
C PHE A 93 -7.72 -15.10 27.11
N PHE A 94 -7.53 -15.75 28.22
CA PHE A 94 -7.90 -17.13 28.44
C PHE A 94 -8.71 -17.32 29.77
N GLU A 95 -9.53 -18.35 29.81
CA GLU A 95 -10.34 -18.68 31.02
C GLU A 95 -9.46 -19.23 32.15
N THR A 96 -8.45 -20.02 31.78
CA THR A 96 -7.54 -20.62 32.77
C THR A 96 -6.08 -20.26 32.52
N TYR A 97 -5.26 -20.34 33.55
CA TYR A 97 -3.81 -20.19 33.44
C TYR A 97 -3.18 -21.24 32.49
N ASN A 98 -3.71 -22.46 32.54
CA ASN A 98 -3.18 -23.58 31.74
C ASN A 98 -3.42 -23.37 30.25
N ASP A 99 -4.56 -22.79 29.85
CA ASP A 99 -4.84 -22.47 28.45
C ASP A 99 -3.90 -21.39 27.96
N ALA A 100 -3.69 -20.33 28.76
CA ALA A 100 -2.72 -19.26 28.44
C ALA A 100 -1.28 -19.83 28.36
N TYR A 101 -0.93 -20.80 29.20
CA TYR A 101 0.37 -21.46 29.16
C TYR A 101 0.53 -22.35 27.91
N ALA A 102 -0.49 -23.14 27.56
CA ALA A 102 -0.51 -23.99 26.38
C ALA A 102 -0.32 -23.13 25.09
N ALA A 103 -1.02 -22.01 25.01
CA ALA A 103 -0.88 -21.09 23.90
C ALA A 103 0.54 -20.47 23.80
N LEU A 104 1.18 -20.14 24.93
CA LEU A 104 2.58 -19.70 24.94
C LEU A 104 3.55 -20.82 24.55
N VAL A 105 3.30 -22.07 24.93
CA VAL A 105 4.10 -23.23 24.51
C VAL A 105 4.04 -23.40 23.00
N GLU A 106 2.85 -23.31 22.42
CA GLU A 106 2.66 -23.41 20.97
C GLU A 106 3.38 -22.29 20.22
N TYR A 107 3.21 -21.05 20.68
CA TYR A 107 3.96 -19.92 20.12
C TYR A 107 5.47 -20.13 20.19
N ASN A 108 6.01 -20.63 21.31
CA ASN A 108 7.47 -20.85 21.44
C ASN A 108 7.98 -22.05 20.63
N ARG A 109 7.12 -23.00 20.26
CA ARG A 109 7.46 -24.10 19.35
C ARG A 109 7.56 -23.63 17.91
N ASN A 110 6.64 -22.78 17.50
CA ASN A 110 6.58 -22.23 16.13
C ASN A 110 6.29 -20.72 16.22
N PRO A 111 7.32 -19.88 16.47
CA PRO A 111 7.13 -18.44 16.59
C PRO A 111 6.62 -17.86 15.27
N TYR A 112 5.54 -17.10 15.35
CA TYR A 112 4.96 -16.36 14.24
C TYR A 112 4.99 -14.85 14.51
N ASP A 113 4.88 -14.05 13.46
CA ASP A 113 4.88 -12.60 13.58
C ASP A 113 3.61 -12.13 14.32
N LEU A 114 3.83 -11.44 15.43
CA LEU A 114 2.76 -10.84 16.23
C LEU A 114 2.37 -9.44 15.75
N ASP A 115 3.12 -8.89 14.81
CA ASP A 115 2.82 -7.62 14.14
C ASP A 115 1.80 -7.79 13.01
N ASP A 116 0.60 -8.21 13.40
CA ASP A 116 -0.57 -8.27 12.53
C ASP A 116 -1.14 -6.87 12.21
N SER A 117 -0.44 -5.81 12.57
CA SER A 117 -0.92 -4.43 12.53
C SER A 117 -0.28 -3.61 11.42
N MET A 118 -0.03 -4.23 10.26
CA MET A 118 0.46 -3.50 9.10
C MET A 118 -0.64 -2.61 8.53
N THR A 119 -0.36 -1.32 8.41
CA THR A 119 -1.24 -0.36 7.74
C THR A 119 -1.14 -0.48 6.22
N MET A 120 -2.10 0.09 5.51
CA MET A 120 -2.04 0.15 4.05
C MET A 120 -0.87 1.00 3.54
N SER A 121 -0.45 2.02 4.29
CA SER A 121 0.76 2.81 3.97
C SER A 121 2.03 1.97 4.07
N GLU A 122 2.17 1.18 5.14
CA GLU A 122 3.32 0.27 5.31
C GLU A 122 3.32 -0.84 4.25
N LEU A 123 2.16 -1.37 3.89
CA LEU A 123 2.00 -2.33 2.80
C LEU A 123 2.45 -1.71 1.47
N TYR A 124 2.07 -0.45 1.20
CA TYR A 124 2.46 0.24 -0.02
C TYR A 124 3.98 0.39 -0.14
N GLU A 125 4.68 0.78 0.93
CA GLU A 125 6.15 0.93 0.88
C GLU A 125 6.85 -0.43 0.67
N LYS A 126 6.40 -1.50 1.33
CA LYS A 126 6.94 -2.86 1.11
C LYS A 126 6.67 -3.36 -0.32
N TRP A 127 5.46 -3.19 -0.82
CA TRP A 127 5.12 -3.55 -2.19
C TRP A 127 5.96 -2.76 -3.20
N LYS A 128 6.16 -1.48 -2.98
CA LYS A 128 6.95 -0.60 -3.84
C LYS A 128 8.43 -1.00 -3.88
N GLU A 129 9.00 -1.36 -2.74
CA GLU A 129 10.37 -1.89 -2.64
C GLU A 129 10.51 -3.19 -3.44
N ASP A 130 9.60 -4.15 -3.25
CA ASP A 130 9.55 -5.40 -4.01
C ASP A 130 9.40 -5.14 -5.52
N TYR A 131 8.52 -4.20 -5.89
CA TYR A 131 8.33 -3.82 -7.28
C TYR A 131 9.60 -3.31 -7.94
N VAL A 132 10.38 -2.47 -7.26
CA VAL A 132 11.69 -1.97 -7.73
C VAL A 132 12.68 -3.12 -7.87
N ASN A 133 12.78 -3.98 -6.87
CA ASN A 133 13.71 -5.11 -6.85
C ASN A 133 13.38 -6.18 -7.92
N SER A 134 12.12 -6.27 -8.34
CA SER A 134 11.69 -7.20 -9.40
C SER A 134 12.10 -6.79 -10.82
N GLY A 135 12.82 -5.68 -11.00
CA GLY A 135 13.31 -5.22 -12.32
C GLY A 135 12.21 -4.69 -13.26
N LYS A 136 11.01 -4.42 -12.75
CA LYS A 136 9.91 -3.84 -13.54
C LYS A 136 10.19 -2.37 -13.89
N LYS A 137 9.54 -1.89 -14.94
CA LYS A 137 9.77 -0.53 -15.47
C LYS A 137 9.37 0.55 -14.46
N LEU A 138 10.27 1.48 -14.17
CA LEU A 138 10.04 2.60 -13.23
C LEU A 138 8.90 3.54 -13.68
N GLU A 139 8.64 3.67 -15.00
CA GLU A 139 7.52 4.47 -15.51
C GLU A 139 6.18 3.90 -15.04
N SER A 140 6.07 2.58 -15.01
CA SER A 140 4.86 1.90 -14.49
C SER A 140 4.68 2.17 -13.00
N LEU A 141 5.77 2.12 -12.22
CA LEU A 141 5.74 2.46 -10.79
C LEU A 141 5.32 3.93 -10.56
N ARG A 142 5.80 4.87 -11.38
CA ARG A 142 5.40 6.29 -11.28
C ARG A 142 3.89 6.46 -11.45
N ALA A 143 3.29 5.75 -12.41
CA ALA A 143 1.84 5.79 -12.62
C ALA A 143 1.07 5.23 -11.43
N GLN A 144 1.55 4.13 -10.82
CA GLN A 144 0.96 3.53 -9.63
C GLN A 144 1.14 4.44 -8.40
N SER A 145 2.33 5.04 -8.23
CA SER A 145 2.60 5.98 -7.13
C SER A 145 1.74 7.26 -7.24
N TYR A 146 1.47 7.72 -8.45
CA TYR A 146 0.53 8.83 -8.64
C TYR A 146 -0.89 8.45 -8.23
N ALA A 147 -1.36 7.26 -8.61
CA ALA A 147 -2.69 6.77 -8.23
C ALA A 147 -2.81 6.54 -6.71
N TRP A 148 -1.73 6.09 -6.06
CA TRP A 148 -1.71 5.89 -4.61
C TRP A 148 -2.04 7.16 -3.82
N ARG A 149 -1.69 8.36 -4.32
CA ARG A 149 -2.02 9.64 -3.67
C ARG A 149 -3.51 9.82 -3.41
N TYR A 150 -4.36 9.17 -4.21
CA TYR A 150 -5.81 9.20 -4.09
C TYR A 150 -6.37 8.15 -3.12
N CYS A 151 -5.52 7.36 -2.48
CA CYS A 151 -5.90 6.33 -1.52
C CYS A 151 -5.88 6.82 -0.06
N GLY A 152 -5.85 8.13 0.19
CA GLY A 152 -5.77 8.75 1.52
C GLY A 152 -6.67 8.11 2.58
N PRO A 153 -7.98 7.84 2.29
CA PRO A 153 -8.87 7.22 3.25
C PRO A 153 -8.45 5.83 3.73
N LEU A 154 -7.52 5.16 3.04
CA LEU A 154 -7.05 3.82 3.39
C LEU A 154 -5.70 3.82 4.12
N TYR A 155 -4.95 4.92 4.13
CA TYR A 155 -3.54 4.94 4.58
C TYR A 155 -3.32 4.33 5.95
N ASP A 156 -4.11 4.74 6.94
CA ASP A 156 -3.98 4.31 8.33
C ASP A 156 -4.80 3.06 8.68
N MET A 157 -5.55 2.53 7.71
CA MET A 157 -6.32 1.31 7.91
C MET A 157 -5.40 0.10 7.96
N MET A 158 -5.67 -0.80 8.89
CA MET A 158 -4.97 -2.09 8.94
C MET A 158 -5.33 -2.95 7.74
N VAL A 159 -4.34 -3.56 7.09
CA VAL A 159 -4.54 -4.42 5.90
C VAL A 159 -5.63 -5.47 6.13
N LYS A 160 -5.65 -6.10 7.31
CA LYS A 160 -6.65 -7.12 7.69
C LYS A 160 -8.06 -6.57 7.91
N GLU A 161 -8.22 -5.26 8.12
CA GLU A 161 -9.52 -4.61 8.34
C GLU A 161 -10.13 -4.06 7.05
N VAL A 162 -9.33 -3.91 5.99
CA VAL A 162 -9.83 -3.44 4.71
C VAL A 162 -10.81 -4.46 4.12
N ARG A 163 -11.95 -3.96 3.65
CA ARG A 163 -13.03 -4.74 3.03
C ARG A 163 -13.41 -4.13 1.68
N PRO A 164 -14.09 -4.87 0.80
CA PRO A 164 -14.49 -4.37 -0.53
C PRO A 164 -15.18 -3.00 -0.48
N ARG A 165 -16.01 -2.75 0.54
CA ARG A 165 -16.70 -1.46 0.72
C ARG A 165 -15.74 -0.27 0.90
N HIS A 166 -14.62 -0.47 1.61
CA HIS A 166 -13.62 0.58 1.83
C HIS A 166 -12.89 0.90 0.53
N ILE A 167 -12.54 -0.13 -0.24
CA ILE A 167 -11.91 0.00 -1.56
C ILE A 167 -12.87 0.66 -2.55
N GLN A 168 -14.15 0.23 -2.56
CA GLN A 168 -15.19 0.80 -3.39
C GLN A 168 -15.35 2.30 -3.13
N GLY A 169 -15.53 2.69 -1.86
CA GLY A 169 -15.64 4.09 -1.45
C GLY A 169 -14.40 4.91 -1.81
N CYS A 170 -13.20 4.35 -1.63
CA CYS A 170 -11.95 5.00 -2.02
C CYS A 170 -11.88 5.24 -3.55
N VAL A 171 -12.29 4.27 -4.37
CA VAL A 171 -12.29 4.41 -5.85
C VAL A 171 -13.35 5.41 -6.32
N GLU A 172 -14.56 5.33 -5.78
CA GLU A 172 -15.68 6.21 -6.19
C GLU A 172 -15.43 7.66 -5.83
N ASN A 173 -14.93 7.92 -4.63
CA ASN A 173 -14.73 9.27 -4.09
C ASN A 173 -13.23 9.67 -4.12
N ALA A 174 -12.46 9.11 -5.05
CA ALA A 174 -11.02 9.35 -5.12
C ALA A 174 -10.73 10.85 -5.31
N SER A 175 -10.18 11.49 -4.27
CA SER A 175 -9.64 12.85 -4.31
C SER A 175 -8.27 12.91 -3.65
N ALA A 176 -7.45 13.88 -4.01
CA ALA A 176 -6.14 14.10 -3.42
C ALA A 176 -5.78 15.58 -3.41
N ILE A 177 -5.01 15.99 -2.41
CA ILE A 177 -4.41 17.33 -2.37
C ILE A 177 -3.15 17.31 -3.25
N ILE A 178 -3.18 18.06 -4.35
CA ILE A 178 -2.09 18.19 -5.30
C ILE A 178 -1.80 19.70 -5.47
N ASP A 179 -0.57 20.09 -5.21
CA ASP A 179 -0.13 21.50 -5.24
C ASP A 179 -1.03 22.42 -4.35
N GLY A 180 -1.43 21.90 -3.18
CA GLY A 180 -2.26 22.62 -2.21
C GLY A 180 -3.75 22.71 -2.55
N MET A 181 -4.21 22.12 -3.65
CA MET A 181 -5.61 22.10 -4.06
C MET A 181 -6.16 20.67 -4.04
N GLU A 182 -7.38 20.51 -3.56
CA GLU A 182 -8.09 19.25 -3.67
C GLU A 182 -8.51 19.05 -5.14
N ARG A 183 -8.16 17.87 -5.66
CA ARG A 183 -8.50 17.44 -7.03
C ARG A 183 -9.21 16.10 -6.99
N GLU A 184 -10.37 16.04 -7.59
CA GLU A 184 -11.07 14.79 -7.83
C GLU A 184 -10.33 14.00 -8.95
N ALA A 185 -10.30 12.68 -8.80
CA ALA A 185 -9.69 11.80 -9.78
C ALA A 185 -10.56 11.67 -11.04
N SER A 186 -9.95 11.80 -12.22
CA SER A 186 -10.60 11.44 -13.49
C SER A 186 -10.92 9.95 -13.54
N ALA A 187 -11.84 9.53 -14.42
CA ALA A 187 -12.20 8.13 -14.64
C ALA A 187 -10.96 7.22 -14.81
N ASN A 188 -10.00 7.66 -15.60
CA ASN A 188 -8.76 6.93 -15.83
C ASN A 188 -7.90 6.82 -14.56
N THR A 189 -7.86 7.89 -13.76
CA THR A 189 -7.16 7.87 -12.45
C THR A 189 -7.86 6.94 -11.47
N LYS A 190 -9.20 6.95 -11.38
CA LYS A 190 -9.99 6.03 -10.56
C LYS A 190 -9.73 4.56 -10.94
N ASN A 191 -9.62 4.27 -12.24
CA ASN A 191 -9.23 2.94 -12.70
C ASN A 191 -7.80 2.56 -12.28
N LYS A 192 -6.86 3.50 -12.31
CA LYS A 192 -5.49 3.28 -11.81
C LYS A 192 -5.43 3.12 -10.29
N VAL A 193 -6.28 3.82 -9.53
CA VAL A 193 -6.44 3.60 -8.07
C VAL A 193 -6.85 2.16 -7.80
N LYS A 194 -7.84 1.64 -8.50
CA LYS A 194 -8.22 0.22 -8.39
C LYS A 194 -7.06 -0.70 -8.76
N SER A 195 -6.29 -0.36 -9.80
CA SER A 195 -5.15 -1.18 -10.27
C SER A 195 -4.03 -1.24 -9.24
N VAL A 196 -3.64 -0.13 -8.61
CA VAL A 196 -2.60 -0.14 -7.57
C VAL A 196 -3.04 -0.92 -6.34
N LEU A 197 -4.28 -0.76 -5.90
CA LEU A 197 -4.84 -1.54 -4.79
C LEU A 197 -4.86 -3.04 -5.12
N ASN A 198 -5.18 -3.41 -6.36
CA ASN A 198 -5.15 -4.79 -6.79
C ASN A 198 -3.73 -5.40 -6.72
N LEU A 199 -2.72 -4.66 -7.16
CA LEU A 199 -1.32 -5.09 -7.08
C LEU A 199 -0.83 -5.21 -5.63
N MET A 200 -1.18 -4.26 -4.78
CA MET A 200 -0.85 -4.28 -3.35
C MET A 200 -1.51 -5.47 -2.63
N PHE A 201 -2.77 -5.75 -2.92
CA PHE A 201 -3.44 -6.90 -2.33
C PHE A 201 -2.96 -8.24 -2.89
N ASP A 202 -2.53 -8.32 -4.16
CA ASP A 202 -1.85 -9.52 -4.68
C ASP A 202 -0.54 -9.78 -3.93
N TYR A 203 0.26 -8.73 -3.68
CA TYR A 203 1.45 -8.81 -2.85
C TYR A 203 1.10 -9.24 -1.40
N ALA A 204 0.06 -8.65 -0.81
CA ALA A 204 -0.36 -8.99 0.55
C ALA A 204 -0.80 -10.46 0.68
N VAL A 205 -1.49 -11.01 -0.33
CA VAL A 205 -1.85 -12.44 -0.37
C VAL A 205 -0.62 -13.32 -0.54
N GLN A 206 0.31 -12.94 -1.43
CA GLN A 206 1.56 -13.68 -1.66
C GLN A 206 2.42 -13.78 -0.39
N HIS A 207 2.39 -12.74 0.47
CA HIS A 207 3.13 -12.67 1.73
C HIS A 207 2.28 -13.02 2.97
N GLU A 208 1.13 -13.68 2.78
CA GLU A 208 0.24 -14.15 3.85
C GLU A 208 -0.25 -13.07 4.83
N LEU A 209 -0.23 -11.79 4.40
CA LEU A 209 -0.71 -10.65 5.19
C LEU A 209 -2.24 -10.55 5.19
N THR A 210 -2.89 -11.17 4.21
CA THR A 210 -4.34 -11.31 4.08
C THR A 210 -4.70 -12.56 3.29
N ASP A 211 -5.86 -13.13 3.55
CA ASP A 211 -6.31 -14.37 2.88
C ASP A 211 -6.82 -14.14 1.46
N LYS A 212 -7.23 -12.91 1.11
CA LYS A 212 -7.92 -12.61 -0.14
C LYS A 212 -7.56 -11.24 -0.68
N ASN A 213 -7.51 -11.15 -2.01
CA ASN A 213 -7.45 -9.86 -2.68
C ASN A 213 -8.86 -9.26 -2.78
N TYR A 214 -9.20 -8.39 -1.83
CA TYR A 214 -10.49 -7.70 -1.78
C TYR A 214 -10.70 -6.70 -2.92
N SER A 215 -9.64 -6.19 -3.54
CA SER A 215 -9.74 -5.28 -4.69
C SER A 215 -10.33 -5.96 -5.94
N ARG A 216 -10.10 -7.26 -6.10
CA ARG A 216 -10.69 -8.04 -7.23
C ARG A 216 -12.21 -8.17 -7.11
N MET A 217 -12.76 -8.08 -5.91
CA MET A 217 -14.22 -8.14 -5.68
C MET A 217 -14.91 -6.81 -6.00
N VAL A 218 -14.16 -5.72 -6.11
CA VAL A 218 -14.69 -4.39 -6.40
C VAL A 218 -14.86 -4.21 -7.91
N LYS A 219 -16.05 -3.81 -8.34
CA LYS A 219 -16.33 -3.45 -9.74
C LYS A 219 -16.36 -1.93 -9.88
N LEU A 220 -15.82 -1.43 -10.97
CA LEU A 220 -15.97 -0.01 -11.27
C LEU A 220 -17.46 0.30 -11.52
N PRO A 221 -17.98 1.46 -11.07
CA PRO A 221 -19.32 1.91 -11.37
C PRO A 221 -19.60 1.91 -12.88
N ILE A 222 -20.83 1.59 -13.28
CA ILE A 222 -21.23 1.52 -14.70
C ILE A 222 -21.01 2.86 -15.41
N SER A 223 -21.30 3.99 -14.73
CA SER A 223 -21.02 5.33 -15.22
C SER A 223 -19.55 5.53 -15.57
N LEU A 224 -18.66 5.10 -14.67
CA LEU A 224 -17.22 5.19 -14.87
C LEU A 224 -16.73 4.29 -16.01
N GLN A 225 -17.29 3.08 -16.13
CA GLN A 225 -16.98 2.18 -17.24
C GLN A 225 -17.42 2.77 -18.59
N ARG A 226 -18.58 3.46 -18.62
CA ARG A 226 -19.08 4.15 -19.82
C ARG A 226 -18.13 5.29 -20.20
N GLU A 227 -17.78 6.17 -19.25
CA GLU A 227 -16.85 7.29 -19.48
C GLU A 227 -15.49 6.80 -20.02
N LEU A 228 -14.97 5.67 -19.50
CA LEU A 228 -13.71 5.09 -19.99
C LEU A 228 -13.84 4.59 -21.43
N ARG A 229 -14.99 3.97 -21.82
CA ARG A 229 -15.24 3.52 -23.19
C ARG A 229 -15.41 4.70 -24.15
N GLU A 230 -16.22 5.69 -23.77
CA GLU A 230 -16.42 6.89 -24.58
C GLU A 230 -15.07 7.59 -24.90
N LYS A 231 -14.15 7.67 -23.95
CA LYS A 231 -12.81 8.20 -24.20
C LYS A 231 -11.93 7.34 -25.11
N GLU A 232 -12.13 6.03 -25.14
CA GLU A 232 -11.42 5.13 -26.07
C GLU A 232 -11.96 5.26 -27.50
N GLU A 233 -13.24 5.55 -27.66
CA GLU A 233 -13.92 5.67 -28.96
C GLU A 233 -13.64 7.02 -29.66
N HIS A 234 -13.17 8.03 -28.93
CA HIS A 234 -12.93 9.39 -29.45
C HIS A 234 -11.57 9.60 -30.17
N HIS A 235 -10.73 8.57 -30.28
CA HIS A 235 -9.50 8.68 -31.09
C HIS A 235 -9.80 8.40 -32.56
N THR A 236 -10.17 9.44 -33.29
CA THR A 236 -10.40 9.37 -34.73
C THR A 236 -9.13 9.62 -35.52
N PRO A 237 -8.88 8.93 -36.64
CA PRO A 237 -7.79 9.26 -37.54
C PRO A 237 -8.02 10.60 -38.22
N TYR A 238 -6.95 11.30 -38.64
CA TYR A 238 -7.06 12.49 -39.48
C TYR A 238 -7.88 12.19 -40.73
N THR A 239 -8.81 13.07 -41.06
CA THR A 239 -9.57 13.01 -42.34
C THR A 239 -8.67 13.32 -43.53
N GLU A 240 -9.15 12.99 -44.74
CA GLU A 240 -8.39 13.33 -45.96
C GLU A 240 -8.17 14.84 -46.12
N GLU A 241 -9.16 15.64 -45.74
CA GLU A 241 -9.03 17.12 -45.81
C GLU A 241 -8.01 17.63 -44.80
N GLU A 242 -7.98 17.09 -43.60
CA GLU A 242 -6.98 17.44 -42.59
C GLU A 242 -5.58 17.00 -43.01
N MET A 243 -5.47 15.80 -43.56
CA MET A 243 -4.18 15.34 -44.11
C MET A 243 -3.70 16.22 -45.24
N MET A 244 -4.57 16.73 -46.11
CA MET A 244 -4.19 17.71 -47.15
C MET A 244 -3.72 19.04 -46.54
N LYS A 245 -4.41 19.54 -45.48
CA LYS A 245 -3.97 20.73 -44.74
C LYS A 245 -2.57 20.54 -44.14
N ILE A 246 -2.32 19.38 -43.54
CA ILE A 246 -1.01 19.05 -42.96
C ILE A 246 0.07 19.03 -44.07
N TRP A 247 -0.17 18.35 -45.20
CA TRP A 247 0.76 18.31 -46.30
C TRP A 247 1.06 19.70 -46.88
N ASN A 248 0.07 20.55 -47.06
CA ASN A 248 0.21 21.90 -47.63
C ASN A 248 0.92 22.87 -46.68
N SER A 249 1.11 22.50 -45.42
CA SER A 249 1.77 23.33 -44.41
C SER A 249 3.28 23.02 -44.24
N ILE A 250 3.83 22.10 -45.03
CA ILE A 250 5.27 21.84 -45.04
C ILE A 250 6.02 23.12 -45.43
N GLY A 251 7.04 23.48 -44.63
CA GLY A 251 7.81 24.71 -44.81
C GLY A 251 7.10 25.96 -44.28
N ILE A 252 5.83 25.91 -43.87
CA ILE A 252 5.06 27.00 -43.26
C ILE A 252 4.96 26.83 -41.75
N VAL A 253 4.65 25.61 -41.30
CA VAL A 253 4.55 25.26 -39.88
C VAL A 253 5.70 24.33 -39.50
N ASP A 254 6.43 24.69 -38.46
CA ASP A 254 7.60 23.94 -38.01
C ASP A 254 7.25 22.52 -37.60
N TYR A 255 8.09 21.56 -37.99
CA TYR A 255 8.02 20.15 -37.59
C TYR A 255 6.79 19.37 -38.10
N VAL A 256 6.01 19.90 -39.04
CA VAL A 256 4.86 19.20 -39.67
C VAL A 256 5.30 17.91 -40.35
N ASP A 257 6.48 17.89 -40.94
CA ASP A 257 7.09 16.71 -41.55
C ASP A 257 7.23 15.54 -40.56
N ILE A 258 7.56 15.83 -39.29
CA ILE A 258 7.65 14.77 -38.26
C ILE A 258 6.26 14.16 -37.96
N LEU A 259 5.21 14.98 -37.92
CA LEU A 259 3.84 14.49 -37.78
C LEU A 259 3.45 13.60 -38.98
N LEU A 260 3.75 14.04 -40.22
CA LEU A 260 3.52 13.24 -41.42
C LEU A 260 4.30 11.91 -41.38
N ILE A 261 5.57 11.95 -41.01
CA ILE A 261 6.38 10.73 -40.87
C ILE A 261 5.75 9.80 -39.87
N GLN A 262 5.23 10.29 -38.75
CA GLN A 262 4.52 9.44 -37.77
C GLN A 262 3.25 8.82 -38.37
N CYS A 263 2.40 9.60 -39.02
CA CYS A 263 1.16 9.13 -39.64
C CYS A 263 1.41 8.00 -40.64
N TYR A 264 2.46 8.07 -41.43
CA TYR A 264 2.78 7.09 -42.47
C TYR A 264 3.67 5.92 -41.98
N SER A 265 4.18 5.96 -40.77
CA SER A 265 5.09 4.93 -40.24
C SER A 265 4.49 4.10 -39.13
N GLY A 266 3.43 4.56 -38.48
CA GLY A 266 2.86 3.92 -37.32
C GLY A 266 3.78 3.85 -36.09
N TRP A 267 4.82 4.71 -36.03
CA TRP A 267 5.62 4.86 -34.83
C TRP A 267 4.79 5.45 -33.70
N ARG A 268 4.94 4.89 -32.49
CA ARG A 268 4.33 5.52 -31.32
C ARG A 268 4.99 6.86 -31.01
N PRO A 269 4.25 7.85 -30.49
CA PRO A 269 4.82 9.16 -30.12
C PRO A 269 6.07 9.10 -29.25
N GLY A 270 6.19 8.09 -28.38
CA GLY A 270 7.36 7.87 -27.54
C GLY A 270 8.53 7.14 -28.22
N GLU A 271 8.33 6.58 -29.41
CA GLU A 271 9.35 5.84 -30.17
C GLU A 271 9.99 6.69 -31.24
N ILE A 272 9.24 7.61 -31.86
CA ILE A 272 9.72 8.40 -32.99
C ILE A 272 10.99 9.20 -32.65
N GLY A 273 11.04 9.85 -31.50
CA GLY A 273 12.20 10.63 -31.06
C GLY A 273 13.43 9.79 -30.66
N LEU A 274 13.33 8.47 -30.68
CA LEU A 274 14.40 7.54 -30.32
C LEU A 274 15.06 6.87 -31.53
N ILE A 275 14.56 7.13 -32.75
CA ILE A 275 15.12 6.58 -33.96
C ILE A 275 16.49 7.23 -34.19
N LYS A 276 17.53 6.42 -34.32
CA LYS A 276 18.89 6.90 -34.56
C LYS A 276 19.19 6.91 -36.05
N ILE A 277 20.06 7.81 -36.50
CA ILE A 277 20.48 7.91 -37.93
C ILE A 277 21.10 6.59 -38.43
N LYS A 278 21.85 5.88 -37.57
CA LYS A 278 22.46 4.58 -37.90
C LYS A 278 21.45 3.45 -38.11
N ASP A 279 20.23 3.61 -37.59
CA ASP A 279 19.15 2.64 -37.70
C ASP A 279 18.21 2.95 -38.87
N VAL A 280 18.56 3.93 -39.69
CA VAL A 280 17.86 4.31 -40.95
C VAL A 280 18.65 3.79 -42.14
N ASN A 281 17.99 2.95 -42.96
CA ASN A 281 18.53 2.46 -44.22
C ASN A 281 17.82 3.17 -45.37
N LEU A 282 18.51 4.10 -46.04
CA LEU A 282 17.96 4.86 -47.16
C LEU A 282 17.98 4.06 -48.49
N ASP A 283 18.77 2.99 -48.57
CA ASP A 283 18.83 2.14 -49.76
C ASP A 283 17.59 1.23 -49.80
N ASP A 284 17.27 0.59 -48.70
CA ASP A 284 16.08 -0.27 -48.55
C ASP A 284 14.82 0.50 -48.12
N TRP A 285 14.94 1.78 -47.88
CA TRP A 285 13.85 2.62 -47.37
C TRP A 285 13.18 2.04 -46.14
N SER A 286 13.97 1.77 -45.11
CA SER A 286 13.51 1.24 -43.85
C SER A 286 14.20 1.89 -42.66
N TYR A 287 13.56 1.77 -41.49
CA TYR A 287 14.19 2.14 -40.24
C TYR A 287 13.84 1.11 -39.14
N THR A 288 14.79 0.90 -38.25
CA THR A 288 14.66 -0.07 -37.14
C THR A 288 14.53 0.66 -35.82
N GLY A 289 13.61 0.18 -34.95
CA GLY A 289 13.39 0.79 -33.64
C GLY A 289 12.28 0.10 -32.87
N GLY A 290 11.76 0.81 -31.84
CA GLY A 290 10.69 0.31 -30.96
C GLY A 290 11.20 -0.17 -29.61
N ILE A 291 10.47 0.16 -28.53
CA ILE A 291 10.91 -0.09 -27.15
C ILE A 291 9.80 -0.62 -26.22
N LYS A 292 8.52 -0.48 -26.60
CA LYS A 292 7.43 -0.64 -25.64
C LYS A 292 7.13 -2.09 -25.30
N THR A 293 7.09 -2.97 -26.28
CA THR A 293 6.73 -4.39 -26.11
C THR A 293 7.86 -5.27 -26.65
N GLU A 294 7.95 -6.50 -26.19
CA GLU A 294 8.96 -7.44 -26.67
C GLU A 294 8.86 -7.66 -28.19
N ALA A 295 7.67 -7.90 -28.70
CA ALA A 295 7.41 -8.03 -30.15
C ALA A 295 7.61 -6.72 -30.93
N GLY A 296 7.62 -5.56 -30.26
CA GLY A 296 7.83 -4.26 -30.88
C GLY A 296 9.26 -3.74 -30.79
N ARG A 297 10.15 -4.46 -30.09
CA ARG A 297 11.57 -4.07 -29.97
C ARG A 297 12.30 -4.37 -31.27
N ASN A 298 13.13 -3.41 -31.69
CA ASN A 298 13.98 -3.54 -32.89
C ASN A 298 13.19 -4.00 -34.13
N ARG A 299 11.93 -3.60 -34.24
CA ARG A 299 11.14 -3.90 -35.44
C ARG A 299 11.62 -3.03 -36.59
N THR A 300 11.71 -3.60 -37.78
CA THR A 300 11.96 -2.90 -39.00
C THR A 300 10.64 -2.42 -39.61
N VAL A 301 10.54 -1.14 -39.89
CA VAL A 301 9.38 -0.48 -40.49
C VAL A 301 9.78 0.09 -41.84
N PRO A 302 9.06 -0.23 -42.95
CA PRO A 302 9.34 0.35 -44.24
C PRO A 302 8.99 1.85 -44.25
N ILE A 303 9.79 2.66 -44.94
CA ILE A 303 9.54 4.06 -45.17
C ILE A 303 8.60 4.20 -46.38
N HIS A 304 7.36 4.61 -46.10
CA HIS A 304 6.36 4.81 -47.14
C HIS A 304 6.84 5.81 -48.20
N SER A 305 6.55 5.56 -49.48
CA SER A 305 7.07 6.37 -50.60
C SER A 305 6.79 7.87 -50.47
N ARG A 306 5.62 8.24 -49.95
CA ARG A 306 5.22 9.65 -49.79
C ARG A 306 6.12 10.44 -48.82
N ILE A 307 6.75 9.76 -47.84
CA ILE A 307 7.54 10.44 -46.79
C ILE A 307 9.06 10.25 -46.96
N ARG A 308 9.50 9.56 -48.01
CA ARG A 308 10.93 9.27 -48.24
C ARG A 308 11.78 10.52 -48.26
N GLU A 309 11.33 11.56 -48.94
CA GLU A 309 12.06 12.81 -49.02
C GLU A 309 12.15 13.50 -47.67
N LEU A 310 11.05 13.54 -46.91
CA LEU A 310 11.04 14.12 -45.55
C LEU A 310 12.02 13.39 -44.65
N VAL A 311 12.08 12.07 -44.73
CA VAL A 311 13.01 11.26 -43.93
C VAL A 311 14.45 11.53 -44.36
N ARG A 312 14.73 11.62 -45.66
CA ARG A 312 16.05 11.92 -46.20
C ARG A 312 16.55 13.30 -45.75
N GLU A 313 15.68 14.31 -45.78
CA GLU A 313 16.00 15.66 -45.31
C GLU A 313 16.36 15.66 -43.83
N ARG A 314 15.57 15.00 -42.97
CA ARG A 314 15.87 14.87 -41.53
C ARG A 314 17.15 14.09 -41.26
N HIS A 315 17.43 13.05 -42.05
CA HIS A 315 18.67 12.28 -41.95
C HIS A 315 19.89 13.15 -42.30
N ASN A 316 19.82 13.90 -43.40
CA ASN A 316 20.89 14.81 -43.81
C ASN A 316 21.10 15.96 -42.83
N GLU A 317 20.01 16.53 -42.29
CA GLU A 317 20.06 17.55 -41.23
C GLU A 317 20.78 17.00 -39.98
N ALA A 318 20.39 15.81 -39.50
CA ALA A 318 21.00 15.21 -38.33
C ALA A 318 22.50 14.96 -38.50
N ILE A 319 22.94 14.50 -39.69
CA ILE A 319 24.36 14.33 -40.00
C ILE A 319 25.07 15.71 -40.00
N LYS A 320 24.50 16.72 -40.67
CA LYS A 320 25.09 18.06 -40.79
C LYS A 320 25.31 18.71 -39.41
N VAL A 321 24.39 18.48 -38.46
CA VAL A 321 24.49 19.05 -37.11
C VAL A 321 25.14 18.08 -36.11
N ASN A 322 25.70 16.97 -36.58
CA ASN A 322 26.39 15.96 -35.82
C ASN A 322 25.55 15.44 -34.62
N ARG A 323 24.34 14.96 -34.91
CA ARG A 323 23.42 14.39 -33.92
C ARG A 323 23.21 12.90 -34.17
N GLU A 324 22.99 12.16 -33.08
CA GLU A 324 22.78 10.70 -33.09
C GLU A 324 21.35 10.33 -33.56
N TYR A 325 20.37 11.18 -33.22
CA TYR A 325 18.95 10.89 -33.45
C TYR A 325 18.48 11.54 -34.77
N LEU A 326 17.56 10.84 -35.46
CA LEU A 326 16.98 11.30 -36.71
C LEU A 326 16.20 12.63 -36.54
N PHE A 327 15.46 12.73 -35.43
CA PHE A 327 14.62 13.89 -35.17
C PHE A 327 15.18 14.74 -34.03
N ASN A 328 15.50 15.98 -34.36
CA ASN A 328 16.07 16.94 -33.43
C ASN A 328 15.23 18.21 -33.36
N TYR A 329 15.13 18.78 -32.17
CA TYR A 329 14.50 20.08 -31.93
C TYR A 329 15.58 21.16 -31.91
N ARG A 330 15.35 22.24 -32.64
CA ARG A 330 16.19 23.45 -32.64
C ARG A 330 15.54 24.49 -31.71
N ASP A 331 16.27 24.94 -30.71
CA ASP A 331 15.79 26.01 -29.80
C ASP A 331 15.97 27.41 -30.43
N LYS A 332 15.52 28.45 -29.74
CA LYS A 332 15.61 29.84 -30.18
C LYS A 332 17.06 30.32 -30.32
N GLU A 333 17.97 29.72 -29.57
CA GLU A 333 19.42 30.01 -29.65
C GLU A 333 20.13 29.18 -30.73
N GLY A 334 19.40 28.41 -31.50
CA GLY A 334 19.91 27.58 -32.59
C GLY A 334 20.56 26.27 -32.18
N ARG A 335 20.44 25.86 -30.89
CA ARG A 335 21.00 24.62 -30.40
C ARG A 335 20.06 23.43 -30.69
N TYR A 336 20.64 22.33 -31.11
CA TYR A 336 19.90 21.13 -31.41
C TYR A 336 19.86 20.15 -30.19
N SER A 337 18.71 19.57 -29.93
CA SER A 337 18.50 18.54 -28.90
C SER A 337 17.56 17.45 -29.43
N GLN A 338 17.67 16.25 -28.87
CA GLN A 338 16.74 15.14 -29.16
C GLN A 338 15.29 15.56 -28.90
N ILE A 339 14.36 15.15 -29.76
CA ILE A 339 12.92 15.30 -29.50
C ILE A 339 12.46 14.25 -28.50
N THR A 340 12.26 14.67 -27.24
CA THR A 340 11.65 13.85 -26.22
C THR A 340 10.14 13.69 -26.44
N TYR A 341 9.52 12.67 -25.83
CA TYR A 341 8.06 12.48 -25.90
C TYR A 341 7.27 13.76 -25.53
N ARG A 342 7.66 14.43 -24.45
CA ARG A 342 7.02 15.69 -24.03
C ARG A 342 7.16 16.80 -25.06
N ARG A 343 8.33 16.91 -25.69
CA ARG A 343 8.57 17.88 -26.75
C ARG A 343 7.75 17.56 -27.98
N TYR A 344 7.68 16.28 -28.35
CA TYR A 344 6.86 15.80 -29.45
C TYR A 344 5.38 16.16 -29.26
N GLN A 345 4.82 15.88 -28.08
CA GLN A 345 3.44 16.27 -27.77
C GLN A 345 3.21 17.80 -27.91
N SER A 346 4.17 18.60 -27.43
CA SER A 346 4.09 20.07 -27.59
C SER A 346 4.10 20.50 -29.05
N ILE A 347 4.94 19.85 -29.88
CA ILE A 347 5.01 20.13 -31.34
C ILE A 347 3.67 19.79 -32.00
N VAL A 348 3.12 18.59 -31.74
CA VAL A 348 1.84 18.17 -32.34
C VAL A 348 0.69 19.09 -31.88
N ASN A 349 0.64 19.48 -30.63
CA ASN A 349 -0.38 20.42 -30.14
C ASN A 349 -0.26 21.80 -30.81
N ASN A 350 0.95 22.26 -31.07
CA ASN A 350 1.15 23.52 -31.78
C ASN A 350 0.70 23.42 -33.26
N ILE A 351 1.01 22.30 -33.93
CA ILE A 351 0.54 22.03 -35.30
C ILE A 351 -0.99 21.98 -35.34
N LYS A 352 -1.64 21.23 -34.44
CA LYS A 352 -3.11 21.15 -34.36
C LYS A 352 -3.74 22.54 -34.22
N LYS A 353 -3.19 23.37 -33.34
CA LYS A 353 -3.66 24.75 -33.13
C LYS A 353 -3.43 25.61 -34.37
N ALA A 354 -2.25 25.56 -35.00
CA ALA A 354 -1.93 26.38 -36.16
C ALA A 354 -2.79 26.05 -37.37
N LEU A 355 -3.18 24.78 -37.52
CA LEU A 355 -3.97 24.29 -38.65
C LEU A 355 -5.48 24.15 -38.32
N ASN A 356 -5.88 24.51 -37.12
CA ASN A 356 -7.26 24.35 -36.62
C ASN A 356 -7.77 22.91 -36.85
N LEU A 357 -6.99 21.92 -36.42
CA LEU A 357 -7.35 20.50 -36.46
C LEU A 357 -8.10 20.10 -35.19
N ASP A 358 -8.84 19.01 -35.26
CA ASP A 358 -9.52 18.46 -34.09
C ASP A 358 -8.51 18.13 -32.99
N PRO A 359 -8.69 18.58 -31.74
CA PRO A 359 -7.80 18.28 -30.64
C PRO A 359 -7.80 16.79 -30.26
N ASP A 360 -8.84 16.02 -30.61
CA ASP A 360 -9.05 14.64 -30.19
C ASP A 360 -8.39 13.59 -31.10
N HIS A 361 -7.70 14.01 -32.17
CA HIS A 361 -6.89 13.10 -33.02
C HIS A 361 -5.68 12.52 -32.29
#